data_e6cebf57a10838297e18e860c1ac50f2
#
_entry.id   e6cebf57a10838297e18e860c1ac50f2
#
_cell.length_a   1.000
_cell.length_b   1.000
_cell.length_c   1.000
_cell.angle_alpha   90.00
_cell.angle_beta   90.00
_cell.angle_gamma   90.00
#
_symmetry.space_group_name_H-M   'P 1'
#
loop_
_entity.id
_entity.type
_entity.pdbx_description
1 polymer ?
#
loop_
_entity_poly.entity_id
_entity_poly.type
_entity_poly.pdbx_seq_one_letter_code
_entity_poly.pdbx_strand_id
1 'polypeptide(L)'
;MKYADFIIDGKNIEFHNSILGKETIKIDNIIVSEKYSMFGTKHLFGLSSGDYELISSLQFFSRAFVILDLYKDDVVIDQVRVTKKWYSPLLAAFAGFSVYFIIRLIDSLL
;
A
#
# COMPACT_ATOMS: atom_id res chain seq x y z
N MET A 1 -9.64 0.90 -5.90
CA MET A 1 -9.54 2.37 -5.95
C MET A 1 -8.13 2.78 -6.30
N LYS A 2 -7.97 3.64 -7.28
CA LYS A 2 -6.66 4.09 -7.73
C LYS A 2 -6.07 5.09 -6.73
N TYR A 3 -4.85 4.84 -6.26
CA TYR A 3 -4.15 5.73 -5.34
C TYR A 3 -3.07 6.56 -6.01
N ALA A 4 -2.43 6.04 -7.03
CA ALA A 4 -1.36 6.74 -7.70
C ALA A 4 -1.24 6.24 -9.14
N ASP A 5 -0.66 7.06 -10.00
CA ASP A 5 -0.26 6.66 -11.32
C ASP A 5 1.10 7.27 -11.68
N PHE A 6 1.83 6.55 -12.53
CA PHE A 6 3.14 6.94 -13.04
C PHE A 6 3.14 6.75 -14.54
N ILE A 7 3.87 7.58 -15.26
CA ILE A 7 4.10 7.38 -16.69
C ILE A 7 5.57 7.04 -16.89
N ILE A 8 5.84 5.83 -17.37
CA ILE A 8 7.18 5.32 -17.63
C ILE A 8 7.18 4.69 -19.01
N ASP A 9 8.11 5.07 -19.88
CA ASP A 9 8.21 4.56 -21.25
C ASP A 9 6.92 4.73 -22.06
N GLY A 10 6.18 5.81 -21.82
CA GLY A 10 4.90 6.05 -22.48
C GLY A 10 3.76 5.16 -21.98
N LYS A 11 3.99 4.35 -20.96
CA LYS A 11 2.97 3.48 -20.36
C LYS A 11 2.46 4.06 -19.06
N ASN A 12 1.16 3.89 -18.82
CA ASN A 12 0.51 4.32 -17.60
C ASN A 12 0.52 3.19 -16.57
N ILE A 13 1.26 3.38 -15.47
CA ILE A 13 1.35 2.45 -14.37
C ILE A 13 0.46 2.96 -13.24
N GLU A 14 -0.56 2.18 -12.86
CA GLU A 14 -1.51 2.54 -11.84
C GLU A 14 -1.37 1.63 -10.61
N PHE A 15 -1.37 2.23 -9.44
CA PHE A 15 -1.46 1.52 -8.17
C PHE A 15 -2.88 1.63 -7.63
N HIS A 16 -3.52 0.49 -7.40
CA HIS A 16 -4.86 0.38 -6.83
C HIS A 16 -4.81 -0.38 -5.51
N ASN A 17 -5.68 0.00 -4.60
CA ASN A 17 -5.82 -0.74 -3.35
C ASN A 17 -7.31 -0.84 -2.99
N SER A 18 -7.72 -2.01 -2.51
CA SER A 18 -9.08 -2.25 -2.04
C SER A 18 -9.18 -2.02 -0.53
N ILE A 19 -10.40 -1.95 -0.03
CA ILE A 19 -10.67 -1.82 1.40
C ILE A 19 -10.14 -3.02 2.21
N LEU A 20 -10.01 -4.19 1.58
CA LEU A 20 -9.51 -5.41 2.20
C LEU A 20 -7.99 -5.56 2.13
N GLY A 21 -7.29 -4.56 1.62
CA GLY A 21 -5.83 -4.58 1.53
C GLY A 21 -5.29 -5.28 0.29
N LYS A 22 -6.10 -5.47 -0.75
CA LYS A 22 -5.64 -6.02 -2.02
C LYS A 22 -4.99 -4.94 -2.85
N GLU A 23 -3.70 -5.05 -3.06
CA GLU A 23 -2.90 -4.13 -3.87
C GLU A 23 -2.77 -4.65 -5.28
N THR A 24 -3.06 -3.81 -6.25
CA THR A 24 -3.06 -4.16 -7.67
C THR A 24 -2.23 -3.15 -8.44
N ILE A 25 -1.30 -3.63 -9.27
CA ILE A 25 -0.56 -2.84 -10.23
C ILE A 25 -1.13 -3.10 -11.62
N LYS A 26 -1.51 -2.03 -12.32
CA LYS A 26 -1.96 -2.10 -13.72
C LYS A 26 -1.01 -1.32 -14.60
N ILE A 27 -0.68 -1.89 -15.74
CA ILE A 27 0.06 -1.23 -16.81
C ILE A 27 -0.86 -1.16 -18.02
N ASP A 28 -1.20 0.07 -18.45
CA ASP A 28 -2.14 0.33 -19.54
C ASP A 28 -3.45 -0.49 -19.39
N ASN A 29 -4.02 -0.47 -18.17
CA ASN A 29 -5.23 -1.18 -17.77
C ASN A 29 -5.11 -2.71 -17.71
N ILE A 30 -3.90 -3.26 -17.81
CA ILE A 30 -3.66 -4.71 -17.66
C ILE A 30 -3.07 -4.97 -16.28
N ILE A 31 -3.67 -5.89 -15.52
CA ILE A 31 -3.18 -6.29 -14.21
C ILE A 31 -1.88 -7.07 -14.38
N VAL A 32 -0.80 -6.60 -13.77
CA VAL A 32 0.52 -7.25 -13.81
C VAL A 32 0.97 -7.77 -12.46
N SER A 33 0.41 -7.26 -11.36
CA SER A 33 0.71 -7.74 -10.02
C SER A 33 -0.49 -7.51 -9.11
N GLU A 34 -0.78 -8.49 -8.27
CA GLU A 34 -1.92 -8.43 -7.36
C GLU A 34 -1.56 -9.19 -6.09
N LYS A 35 -1.57 -8.50 -4.95
CA LYS A 35 -1.19 -9.06 -3.66
C LYS A 35 -2.04 -8.49 -2.54
N TYR A 36 -2.33 -9.32 -1.54
CA TYR A 36 -2.96 -8.86 -0.29
C TYR A 36 -1.89 -8.46 0.71
N SER A 37 -2.04 -7.27 1.30
CA SER A 37 -1.15 -6.79 2.34
C SER A 37 -1.86 -5.77 3.22
N MET A 38 -1.68 -5.90 4.54
CA MET A 38 -2.21 -4.94 5.51
C MET A 38 -1.25 -3.77 5.74
N PHE A 39 0.06 -3.99 5.61
CA PHE A 39 1.09 -3.02 5.98
C PHE A 39 1.96 -2.58 4.81
N GLY A 40 1.80 -3.19 3.68
CA GLY A 40 2.56 -2.91 2.49
C GLY A 40 3.27 -4.14 1.95
N THR A 41 3.63 -4.09 0.69
CA THR A 41 4.29 -5.19 0.00
C THR A 41 5.09 -4.66 -1.18
N LYS A 42 5.82 -5.55 -1.82
CA LYS A 42 6.67 -5.27 -2.95
C LYS A 42 6.07 -5.86 -4.21
N HIS A 43 5.94 -5.03 -5.24
CA HIS A 43 5.49 -5.45 -6.56
C HIS A 43 6.63 -5.34 -7.55
N LEU A 44 6.83 -6.38 -8.35
CA LEU A 44 7.83 -6.44 -9.40
C LEU A 44 7.13 -6.39 -10.75
N PHE A 45 7.64 -5.57 -11.67
CA PHE A 45 7.14 -5.53 -13.03
C PHE A 45 8.25 -5.12 -13.99
N GLY A 46 8.15 -5.58 -15.23
CA GLY A 46 9.12 -5.28 -16.28
C GLY A 46 8.53 -4.36 -17.35
N LEU A 47 9.34 -3.42 -17.82
CA LEU A 47 9.06 -2.56 -18.97
C LEU A 47 10.21 -2.68 -19.96
N SER A 48 10.05 -2.04 -21.13
CA SER A 48 11.10 -2.06 -22.16
C SER A 48 12.42 -1.45 -21.70
N SER A 49 12.40 -0.50 -20.76
CA SER A 49 13.59 0.16 -20.22
C SER A 49 14.25 -0.60 -19.07
N GLY A 50 13.66 -1.67 -18.55
CA GLY A 50 14.24 -2.47 -17.46
C GLY A 50 13.22 -2.99 -16.46
N ASP A 51 13.73 -3.49 -15.35
CA ASP A 51 12.92 -4.03 -14.26
C ASP A 51 12.69 -2.97 -13.20
N TYR A 52 11.44 -2.90 -12.73
CA TYR A 52 10.99 -1.94 -11.73
C TYR A 52 10.43 -2.66 -10.51
N GLU A 53 10.57 -2.01 -9.36
CA GLU A 53 9.94 -2.43 -8.11
C GLU A 53 9.11 -1.29 -7.57
N LEU A 54 7.88 -1.57 -7.18
CA LEU A 54 7.05 -0.63 -6.42
C LEU A 54 6.85 -1.20 -5.03
N ILE A 55 7.36 -0.50 -4.04
CA ILE A 55 7.24 -0.90 -2.63
C ILE A 55 6.22 0.01 -1.97
N SER A 56 5.15 -0.59 -1.47
CA SER A 56 4.16 0.10 -0.66
C SER A 56 4.47 -0.09 0.81
N SER A 57 4.29 0.93 1.61
CA SER A 57 4.38 0.84 3.06
C SER A 57 3.28 1.67 3.72
N LEU A 58 2.67 1.10 4.76
CA LEU A 58 1.63 1.77 5.52
C LEU A 58 2.23 2.34 6.79
N GLN A 59 2.06 3.63 7.00
CA GLN A 59 2.55 4.32 8.20
C GLN A 59 1.39 4.93 8.96
N PHE A 60 1.41 4.76 10.28
CA PHE A 60 0.42 5.29 11.20
C PHE A 60 1.07 6.35 12.08
N PHE A 61 0.66 7.60 11.90
CA PHE A 61 0.94 8.69 12.84
C PHE A 61 -0.41 9.28 13.27
N SER A 62 -0.63 10.56 13.06
CA SER A 62 -1.95 11.17 13.25
C SER A 62 -2.95 10.77 12.16
N ARG A 63 -2.45 10.26 11.02
CA ARG A 63 -3.23 9.80 9.88
C ARG A 63 -2.58 8.57 9.30
N ALA A 64 -3.36 7.73 8.59
CA ALA A 64 -2.81 6.62 7.84
C ALA A 64 -2.28 7.12 6.48
N PHE A 65 -1.03 6.80 6.19
CA PHE A 65 -0.39 7.11 4.90
C PHE A 65 0.02 5.84 4.21
N VAL A 66 -0.09 5.82 2.90
CA VAL A 66 0.60 4.84 2.06
C VAL A 66 1.74 5.55 1.36
N ILE A 67 2.94 5.07 1.55
CA ILE A 67 4.12 5.56 0.86
C ILE A 67 4.45 4.56 -0.24
N LEU A 68 4.57 5.05 -1.46
CA LEU A 68 4.91 4.26 -2.62
C LEU A 68 6.30 4.68 -3.09
N ASP A 69 7.26 3.76 -2.99
CA ASP A 69 8.61 3.96 -3.48
C ASP A 69 8.78 3.19 -4.77
N LEU A 70 9.08 3.88 -5.84
CA LEU A 70 9.35 3.30 -7.16
C LEU A 70 10.85 3.18 -7.36
N TYR A 71 11.33 1.96 -7.56
CA TYR A 71 12.74 1.65 -7.80
C TYR A 71 12.96 1.16 -9.21
N LYS A 72 14.09 1.54 -9.77
CA LYS A 72 14.65 0.97 -11.00
C LYS A 72 16.11 0.61 -10.75
N ASP A 73 16.47 -0.68 -10.95
CA ASP A 73 17.84 -1.17 -10.74
C ASP A 73 18.37 -0.78 -9.34
N ASP A 74 17.56 -1.02 -8.29
CA ASP A 74 17.86 -0.73 -6.90
C ASP A 74 18.02 0.77 -6.54
N VAL A 75 17.64 1.67 -7.45
CA VAL A 75 17.67 3.13 -7.21
C VAL A 75 16.23 3.67 -7.14
N VAL A 76 15.93 4.45 -6.10
CA VAL A 76 14.64 5.13 -5.99
C VAL A 76 14.54 6.21 -7.07
N ILE A 77 13.54 6.09 -7.95
CA ILE A 77 13.32 7.07 -9.03
C ILE A 77 12.10 7.95 -8.77
N ASP A 78 11.18 7.53 -7.90
CA ASP A 78 10.02 8.32 -7.52
C ASP A 78 9.46 7.86 -6.18
N GLN A 79 8.81 8.78 -5.47
CA GLN A 79 8.14 8.50 -4.21
C GLN A 79 6.83 9.27 -4.16
N VAL A 80 5.74 8.56 -3.83
CA VAL A 80 4.41 9.17 -3.69
C VAL A 80 3.86 8.85 -2.32
N ARG A 81 3.34 9.87 -1.65
CA ARG A 81 2.64 9.73 -0.37
C ARG A 81 1.15 9.92 -0.59
N VAL A 82 0.37 8.91 -0.26
CA VAL A 82 -1.08 8.92 -0.40
C VAL A 82 -1.73 8.86 0.96
N THR A 83 -2.61 9.81 1.27
CA THR A 83 -3.35 9.83 2.53
C THR A 83 -4.61 8.98 2.41
N LYS A 84 -4.75 7.96 3.28
CA LYS A 84 -5.93 7.09 3.33
C LYS A 84 -7.00 7.67 4.24
N LYS A 85 -7.60 8.80 3.89
CA LYS A 85 -8.58 9.48 4.75
C LYS A 85 -9.80 8.62 5.07
N TRP A 86 -10.28 7.86 4.13
CA TRP A 86 -11.50 7.06 4.29
C TRP A 86 -11.28 5.72 4.97
N TYR A 87 -10.03 5.24 5.03
CA TYR A 87 -9.66 4.06 5.82
C TYR A 87 -9.37 4.38 7.27
N SER A 88 -8.98 5.61 7.59
CA SER A 88 -8.56 6.00 8.93
C SER A 88 -9.56 5.64 10.02
N PRO A 89 -10.89 5.85 9.85
CA PRO A 89 -11.86 5.45 10.86
C PRO A 89 -11.93 3.94 11.07
N LEU A 90 -11.85 3.14 10.00
CA LEU A 90 -11.88 1.69 10.08
C LEU A 90 -10.62 1.14 10.74
N LEU A 91 -9.45 1.66 10.38
CA LEU A 91 -8.18 1.26 10.98
C LEU A 91 -8.11 1.65 12.45
N ALA A 92 -8.59 2.85 12.81
CA ALA A 92 -8.64 3.31 14.19
C ALA A 92 -9.60 2.44 15.02
N ALA A 93 -10.77 2.10 14.49
CA ALA A 93 -11.72 1.22 15.15
C ALA A 93 -11.13 -0.19 15.36
N PHE A 94 -10.43 -0.71 14.37
CA PHE A 94 -9.79 -2.02 14.45
C PHE A 94 -8.66 -2.04 15.49
N ALA A 95 -7.82 -1.01 15.50
CA ALA A 95 -6.74 -0.85 16.49
C ALA A 95 -7.32 -0.70 17.90
N GLY A 96 -8.34 0.14 18.08
CA GLY A 96 -9.00 0.31 19.37
C GLY A 96 -9.64 -0.96 19.90
N PHE A 97 -10.26 -1.74 19.02
CA PHE A 97 -10.84 -3.03 19.37
C PHE A 97 -9.78 -4.04 19.81
N SER A 98 -8.64 -4.08 19.15
CA SER A 98 -7.53 -4.97 19.51
C SER A 98 -6.94 -4.61 20.87
N VAL A 99 -6.75 -3.33 21.17
CA VAL A 99 -6.27 -2.86 22.48
C VAL A 99 -7.26 -3.22 23.57
N TYR A 100 -8.53 -2.98 23.35
CA TYR A 100 -9.60 -3.33 24.31
C TYR A 100 -9.61 -4.83 24.62
N PHE A 101 -9.47 -5.66 23.60
CA PHE A 101 -9.44 -7.11 23.76
C PHE A 101 -8.23 -7.57 24.59
N ILE A 102 -7.05 -6.99 24.34
CA ILE A 102 -5.84 -7.29 25.10
C ILE A 102 -6.01 -6.90 26.57
N ILE A 103 -6.54 -5.72 26.86
CA ILE A 103 -6.79 -5.25 28.22
C ILE A 103 -7.71 -6.20 28.96
N ARG A 104 -8.80 -6.63 28.34
CA ARG A 104 -9.73 -7.60 28.95
C ARG A 104 -9.08 -8.95 29.21
N LEU A 105 -8.21 -9.39 28.32
CA LEU A 105 -7.51 -10.65 28.50
C LEU A 105 -6.56 -10.59 29.69
N ILE A 106 -5.86 -9.48 29.88
CA ILE A 106 -4.99 -9.25 31.04
C ILE A 106 -5.82 -9.22 32.34
N ASP A 107 -6.93 -8.51 32.37
CA ASP A 107 -7.81 -8.46 33.54
C ASP A 107 -8.36 -9.84 33.92
N SER A 108 -8.64 -10.70 32.94
CA SER A 108 -9.13 -12.05 33.22
C SER A 108 -8.03 -12.98 33.74
N LEU A 109 -6.76 -12.68 33.49
CA LEU A 109 -5.61 -13.46 33.97
C LEU A 109 -5.10 -13.01 35.35
N LEU A 110 -5.48 -11.81 35.76
CA LEU A 110 -5.13 -11.27 37.07
C LEU A 110 -6.26 -11.47 38.07
#